data_bb2c46d14746a891727e903c89105814
#
_entry.id   bb2c46d14746a891727e903c89105814
#
_cell.length_a   1.000
_cell.length_b   1.000
_cell.length_c   1.000
_cell.angle_alpha   90.00
_cell.angle_beta   90.00
_cell.angle_gamma   90.00
#
_symmetry.space_group_name_H-M   'P 1'
#
loop_
_entity.id
_entity.type
_entity.pdbx_description
1 polymer ?
#
loop_
_entity_poly.entity_id
_entity_poly.type
_entity_poly.pdbx_seq_one_letter_code
_entity_poly.pdbx_strand_id
1 'polypeptide(L)'
;MLAGLMAAVGAFAPAQANVFAIDGADPRVEQGRADFGRLYMPIGSVITTEAVPTAFDGSRTGKTRGTGFLVSPCHVLTNYHAVYGLDPGAARSGRTYRVNFVVGDGPLQRTVVGQPVFAGRFNTKVEHDWALVRLDECIGAQAEFGWMELHASAPESMLGQQVALAAFPSDRPRDRLWLQPSCQVHALQTGTNKVLHDCAVVVGASGGPIIDPYQRVPSVVAIQCGELNSTRGLVAEYDPRYANTAVTVAEIFETEGVEETLAADKAAFGATNWALWTPPDYSY
;
A
#
# COMPACT_ATOMS: atom_id res chain seq x y z
N MET A 1 -53.86 5.64 -15.95
CA MET A 1 -52.68 4.77 -16.07
C MET A 1 -51.47 5.57 -15.56
N LEU A 2 -51.10 5.39 -14.30
CA LEU A 2 -49.87 5.94 -13.75
C LEU A 2 -48.76 4.89 -13.90
N ALA A 3 -47.78 5.19 -14.75
CA ALA A 3 -46.56 4.39 -14.84
C ALA A 3 -45.62 4.79 -13.71
N GLY A 4 -45.47 3.91 -12.74
CA GLY A 4 -44.53 4.09 -11.65
C GLY A 4 -43.09 3.92 -12.17
N LEU A 5 -42.30 4.97 -12.09
CA LEU A 5 -40.85 4.93 -12.32
C LEU A 5 -40.19 4.25 -11.11
N MET A 6 -39.86 2.97 -11.22
CA MET A 6 -38.98 2.32 -10.24
C MET A 6 -37.55 2.84 -10.46
N ALA A 7 -37.13 3.71 -9.57
CA ALA A 7 -35.72 4.05 -9.47
C ALA A 7 -34.95 2.80 -9.01
N ALA A 8 -34.12 2.26 -9.89
CA ALA A 8 -33.17 1.21 -9.53
C ALA A 8 -32.16 1.80 -8.54
N VAL A 9 -32.34 1.54 -7.26
CA VAL A 9 -31.31 1.78 -6.25
C VAL A 9 -30.17 0.81 -6.58
N GLY A 10 -29.14 1.32 -7.24
CA GLY A 10 -27.91 0.59 -7.47
C GLY A 10 -27.35 0.15 -6.11
N ALA A 11 -27.42 -1.14 -5.84
CA ALA A 11 -26.76 -1.73 -4.69
C ALA A 11 -25.26 -1.47 -4.86
N PHE A 12 -24.72 -0.51 -4.11
CA PHE A 12 -23.29 -0.41 -3.89
C PHE A 12 -22.89 -1.76 -3.28
N ALA A 13 -22.07 -2.54 -3.99
CA ALA A 13 -21.43 -3.68 -3.38
C ALA A 13 -20.65 -3.15 -2.17
N PRO A 14 -20.89 -3.64 -0.95
CA PRO A 14 -20.12 -3.21 0.21
C PRO A 14 -18.63 -3.42 -0.08
N ALA A 15 -17.81 -2.47 0.33
CA ALA A 15 -16.35 -2.58 0.20
C ALA A 15 -15.91 -3.93 0.79
N GLN A 16 -15.14 -4.69 0.03
CA GLN A 16 -14.56 -5.95 0.50
C GLN A 16 -13.57 -5.62 1.60
N ALA A 17 -13.60 -6.37 2.70
CA ALA A 17 -12.82 -6.06 3.88
C ALA A 17 -12.58 -7.33 4.69
N ASN A 18 -11.34 -7.48 5.18
CA ASN A 18 -11.02 -8.44 6.22
C ASN A 18 -10.34 -7.69 7.36
N VAL A 19 -11.15 -7.31 8.34
CA VAL A 19 -10.72 -6.63 9.56
C VAL A 19 -10.81 -7.63 10.70
N PHE A 20 -9.66 -8.09 11.18
CA PHE A 20 -9.62 -9.02 12.32
C PHE A 20 -9.67 -8.22 13.62
N ALA A 21 -10.64 -8.56 14.48
CA ALA A 21 -10.86 -7.85 15.73
C ALA A 21 -9.75 -8.16 16.75
N ILE A 22 -9.36 -7.14 17.50
CA ILE A 22 -8.62 -7.32 18.76
C ILE A 22 -9.59 -6.93 19.89
N ASP A 23 -9.80 -7.85 20.83
CA ASP A 23 -10.76 -7.67 21.93
C ASP A 23 -12.17 -7.26 21.46
N GLY A 24 -12.60 -7.80 20.30
CA GLY A 24 -13.91 -7.52 19.72
C GLY A 24 -14.04 -6.16 19.01
N ALA A 25 -12.98 -5.39 18.90
CA ALA A 25 -12.95 -4.08 18.28
C ALA A 25 -12.09 -4.04 17.00
N ASP A 26 -12.36 -3.05 16.15
CA ASP A 26 -11.51 -2.72 15.01
C ASP A 26 -10.16 -2.18 15.54
N PRO A 27 -9.02 -2.83 15.21
CA PRO A 27 -7.73 -2.47 15.77
C PRO A 27 -7.08 -1.25 15.12
N ARG A 28 -7.70 -0.67 14.10
CA ARG A 28 -7.15 0.48 13.39
C ARG A 28 -7.37 1.76 14.18
N VAL A 29 -6.33 2.56 14.31
CA VAL A 29 -6.36 3.87 14.96
C VAL A 29 -6.07 4.96 13.95
N GLU A 30 -6.78 6.09 14.06
CA GLU A 30 -6.47 7.28 13.30
C GLU A 30 -5.15 7.86 13.80
N GLN A 31 -4.26 8.15 12.86
CA GLN A 31 -2.99 8.77 13.18
C GLN A 31 -2.92 10.17 12.58
N GLY A 32 -2.82 11.16 13.46
CA GLY A 32 -2.20 12.41 13.07
C GLY A 32 -0.74 12.12 12.72
N ARG A 33 -0.31 12.48 11.51
CA ARG A 33 1.06 12.17 11.04
C ARG A 33 2.13 12.78 11.95
N ALA A 34 1.81 13.83 12.68
CA ALA A 34 2.68 14.46 13.67
C ALA A 34 2.88 13.61 14.93
N ASP A 35 1.92 12.74 15.30
CA ASP A 35 1.93 12.00 16.56
C ASP A 35 2.93 10.83 16.55
N PHE A 36 3.27 10.29 15.36
CA PHE A 36 4.20 9.16 15.18
C PHE A 36 5.55 9.60 14.60
N GLY A 37 5.88 10.85 14.70
CA GLY A 37 7.09 11.39 14.13
C GLY A 37 7.11 11.28 12.59
N ARG A 38 8.28 11.39 12.01
CA ARG A 38 8.47 11.48 10.57
C ARG A 38 8.32 10.15 9.82
N LEU A 39 8.26 9.01 10.53
CA LEU A 39 8.18 7.68 9.93
C LEU A 39 7.03 7.53 8.92
N TYR A 40 5.87 8.11 9.23
CA TYR A 40 4.68 7.97 8.41
C TYR A 40 4.45 9.12 7.41
N MET A 41 5.28 10.16 7.46
CA MET A 41 5.19 11.29 6.50
C MET A 41 5.36 10.88 5.04
N PRO A 42 6.19 9.87 4.70
CA PRO A 42 6.32 9.39 3.32
C PRO A 42 5.08 8.71 2.74
N ILE A 43 4.07 8.36 3.56
CA ILE A 43 2.91 7.57 3.13
C ILE A 43 1.82 8.49 2.58
N GLY A 44 1.30 8.17 1.41
CA GLY A 44 0.26 8.95 0.72
C GLY A 44 -0.78 8.08 0.02
N SER A 45 -1.79 8.72 -0.55
CA SER A 45 -2.74 8.07 -1.45
C SER A 45 -2.22 8.08 -2.89
N VAL A 46 -2.36 6.97 -3.60
CA VAL A 46 -2.13 6.86 -5.04
C VAL A 46 -3.47 6.82 -5.77
N ILE A 47 -3.68 7.73 -6.70
CA ILE A 47 -4.96 7.88 -7.42
C ILE A 47 -4.66 7.97 -8.92
N THR A 48 -5.25 7.09 -9.73
CA THR A 48 -5.07 7.17 -11.20
C THR A 48 -5.63 8.47 -11.76
N THR A 49 -4.94 9.08 -12.71
CA THR A 49 -5.41 10.31 -13.35
C THR A 49 -6.54 10.04 -14.34
N GLU A 50 -6.56 8.84 -14.92
CA GLU A 50 -7.54 8.36 -15.88
C GLU A 50 -8.25 7.09 -15.39
N ALA A 51 -9.33 6.71 -16.06
CA ALA A 51 -10.03 5.47 -15.78
C ALA A 51 -9.23 4.27 -16.28
N VAL A 52 -9.13 3.24 -15.43
CA VAL A 52 -8.47 1.96 -15.70
C VAL A 52 -9.46 0.81 -15.48
N PRO A 53 -9.23 -0.38 -16.02
CA PRO A 53 -10.08 -1.54 -15.78
C PRO A 53 -10.20 -1.87 -14.28
N THR A 54 -11.41 -1.99 -13.77
CA THR A 54 -11.72 -2.37 -12.39
C THR A 54 -12.38 -3.75 -12.30
N ALA A 55 -12.38 -4.48 -13.42
CA ALA A 55 -12.74 -5.89 -13.53
C ALA A 55 -11.77 -6.56 -14.51
N PHE A 56 -11.43 -7.84 -14.27
CA PHE A 56 -10.46 -8.58 -15.11
C PHE A 56 -10.93 -8.78 -16.55
N ASP A 57 -12.22 -8.82 -16.79
CA ASP A 57 -12.83 -8.93 -18.12
C ASP A 57 -12.95 -7.56 -18.84
N GLY A 58 -12.47 -6.49 -18.23
CA GLY A 58 -12.57 -5.13 -18.78
C GLY A 58 -13.98 -4.55 -18.80
N SER A 59 -14.99 -5.26 -18.28
CA SER A 59 -16.39 -4.84 -18.32
C SER A 59 -16.68 -3.56 -17.53
N ARG A 60 -15.79 -3.21 -16.61
CA ARG A 60 -15.89 -1.98 -15.79
C ARG A 60 -14.57 -1.21 -15.81
N THR A 61 -14.67 0.10 -15.88
CA THR A 61 -13.54 1.01 -15.76
C THR A 61 -13.84 2.09 -14.72
N GLY A 62 -12.80 2.61 -14.10
CA GLY A 62 -12.94 3.67 -13.11
C GLY A 62 -11.56 4.16 -12.65
N LYS A 63 -11.55 5.25 -11.88
CA LYS A 63 -10.32 5.65 -11.20
C LYS A 63 -10.09 4.73 -10.00
N THR A 64 -8.88 4.20 -9.90
CA THR A 64 -8.44 3.46 -8.72
C THR A 64 -7.89 4.43 -7.67
N ARG A 65 -7.96 4.00 -6.42
CA ARG A 65 -7.32 4.64 -5.30
C ARG A 65 -6.73 3.58 -4.39
N GLY A 66 -5.47 3.75 -4.06
CA GLY A 66 -4.74 2.92 -3.11
C GLY A 66 -3.87 3.77 -2.21
N THR A 67 -3.03 3.11 -1.46
CA THR A 67 -1.96 3.67 -0.66
C THR A 67 -0.63 3.49 -1.40
N GLY A 68 0.32 4.37 -1.17
CA GLY A 68 1.70 4.23 -1.61
C GLY A 68 2.61 4.99 -0.66
N PHE A 69 3.89 4.80 -0.79
CA PHE A 69 4.85 5.47 0.08
C PHE A 69 6.17 5.71 -0.65
N LEU A 70 6.84 6.81 -0.30
CA LEU A 70 8.15 7.13 -0.82
C LEU A 70 9.17 6.11 -0.33
N VAL A 71 9.98 5.57 -1.26
CA VAL A 71 11.06 4.60 -1.00
C VAL A 71 12.44 5.14 -1.39
N SER A 72 12.43 6.29 -2.05
CA SER A 72 13.60 7.10 -2.40
C SER A 72 13.13 8.55 -2.62
N PRO A 73 14.03 9.53 -2.83
CA PRO A 73 13.63 10.90 -3.11
C PRO A 73 12.56 11.09 -4.17
N CYS A 74 12.61 10.30 -5.25
CA CYS A 74 11.74 10.48 -6.41
C CYS A 74 10.80 9.30 -6.67
N HIS A 75 10.81 8.23 -5.85
CA HIS A 75 10.05 7.03 -6.15
C HIS A 75 9.06 6.64 -5.06
N VAL A 76 7.85 6.25 -5.51
CA VAL A 76 6.77 5.72 -4.69
C VAL A 76 6.55 4.25 -5.02
N LEU A 77 6.49 3.39 -3.99
CA LEU A 77 6.07 2.01 -4.12
C LEU A 77 4.58 1.87 -3.81
N THR A 78 3.86 1.10 -4.61
CA THR A 78 2.43 0.82 -4.48
C THR A 78 2.09 -0.50 -5.17
N ASN A 79 0.79 -0.86 -5.26
CA ASN A 79 0.37 -2.02 -6.03
C ASN A 79 0.27 -1.74 -7.54
N TYR A 80 0.43 -2.81 -8.33
CA TYR A 80 0.15 -2.81 -9.76
C TYR A 80 -1.29 -2.35 -10.04
N HIS A 81 -2.27 -3.00 -9.39
CA HIS A 81 -3.68 -2.69 -9.63
C HIS A 81 -4.07 -1.26 -9.21
N ALA A 82 -3.34 -0.63 -8.30
CA ALA A 82 -3.55 0.77 -7.93
C ALA A 82 -3.15 1.75 -9.05
N VAL A 83 -2.27 1.32 -9.97
CA VAL A 83 -1.77 2.13 -11.09
C VAL A 83 -2.45 1.76 -12.41
N TYR A 84 -2.55 0.47 -12.70
CA TYR A 84 -2.98 -0.07 -13.99
C TYR A 84 -4.39 -0.65 -13.99
N GLY A 85 -5.02 -0.73 -12.81
CA GLY A 85 -6.25 -1.49 -12.61
C GLY A 85 -6.00 -2.99 -12.73
N LEU A 86 -7.05 -3.73 -13.08
CA LEU A 86 -7.04 -5.19 -13.16
C LEU A 86 -6.73 -5.72 -14.59
N ASP A 87 -5.97 -4.98 -15.39
CA ASP A 87 -5.48 -5.43 -16.71
C ASP A 87 -4.05 -5.97 -16.60
N PRO A 88 -3.83 -7.29 -16.68
CA PRO A 88 -2.50 -7.89 -16.59
C PRO A 88 -1.56 -7.49 -17.73
N GLY A 89 -2.10 -6.98 -18.82
CA GLY A 89 -1.34 -6.52 -20.00
C GLY A 89 -0.94 -5.06 -19.95
N ALA A 90 -1.51 -4.28 -19.06
CA ALA A 90 -1.43 -2.82 -19.08
C ALA A 90 0.01 -2.28 -19.03
N ALA A 91 0.85 -2.81 -18.15
CA ALA A 91 2.26 -2.38 -18.04
C ALA A 91 3.09 -2.62 -19.32
N ARG A 92 2.66 -3.55 -20.19
CA ARG A 92 3.32 -3.90 -21.46
C ARG A 92 2.62 -3.31 -22.69
N SER A 93 1.52 -2.58 -22.48
CA SER A 93 0.67 -2.08 -23.57
C SER A 93 1.26 -0.89 -24.35
N GLY A 94 2.36 -0.31 -23.87
CA GLY A 94 2.92 0.94 -24.40
C GLY A 94 2.09 2.21 -24.07
N ARG A 95 0.96 2.08 -23.34
CA ARG A 95 0.19 3.23 -22.86
C ARG A 95 0.91 3.90 -21.70
N THR A 96 0.87 5.21 -21.69
CA THR A 96 1.37 5.99 -20.55
C THR A 96 0.28 6.05 -19.48
N TYR A 97 0.60 5.54 -18.28
CA TYR A 97 -0.23 5.65 -17.09
C TYR A 97 0.34 6.71 -16.18
N ARG A 98 -0.53 7.51 -15.58
CA ARG A 98 -0.13 8.52 -14.61
C ARG A 98 -0.99 8.41 -13.35
N VAL A 99 -0.36 8.72 -12.23
CA VAL A 99 -1.02 8.76 -10.93
C VAL A 99 -0.75 10.08 -10.23
N ASN A 100 -1.69 10.50 -9.41
CA ASN A 100 -1.49 11.52 -8.40
C ASN A 100 -1.07 10.84 -7.11
N PHE A 101 0.08 11.19 -6.58
CA PHE A 101 0.50 10.84 -5.24
C PHE A 101 0.16 12.00 -4.31
N VAL A 102 -0.77 11.77 -3.39
CA VAL A 102 -1.25 12.78 -2.42
C VAL A 102 -0.67 12.44 -1.06
N VAL A 103 0.24 13.27 -0.58
CA VAL A 103 1.03 13.04 0.65
C VAL A 103 1.04 14.30 1.52
N GLY A 104 1.32 14.14 2.80
CA GLY A 104 1.23 15.24 3.76
C GLY A 104 -0.21 15.51 4.20
N ASP A 105 -0.39 16.40 5.15
CA ASP A 105 -1.67 16.86 5.66
C ASP A 105 -1.65 18.36 5.90
N GLY A 106 -2.85 18.98 6.03
CA GLY A 106 -2.99 20.40 6.25
C GLY A 106 -2.13 21.24 5.29
N PRO A 107 -1.33 22.18 5.81
CA PRO A 107 -0.47 23.05 5.00
C PRO A 107 0.66 22.30 4.26
N LEU A 108 1.01 21.11 4.71
CA LEU A 108 2.06 20.27 4.11
C LEU A 108 1.52 19.34 3.02
N GLN A 109 0.21 19.31 2.79
CA GLN A 109 -0.37 18.43 1.77
C GLN A 109 0.16 18.80 0.38
N ARG A 110 0.66 17.79 -0.33
CA ARG A 110 1.17 17.89 -1.70
C ARG A 110 0.46 16.88 -2.58
N THR A 111 0.27 17.26 -3.83
CA THR A 111 -0.14 16.34 -4.89
C THR A 111 0.94 16.39 -5.97
N VAL A 112 1.61 15.29 -6.18
CA VAL A 112 2.67 15.17 -7.19
C VAL A 112 2.25 14.11 -8.20
N VAL A 113 2.38 14.43 -9.47
CA VAL A 113 2.11 13.47 -10.55
C VAL A 113 3.33 12.57 -10.73
N GLY A 114 3.08 11.31 -11.06
CA GLY A 114 4.13 10.36 -11.37
C GLY A 114 3.70 9.37 -12.44
N GLN A 115 4.67 8.63 -12.96
CA GLN A 115 4.47 7.55 -13.91
C GLN A 115 5.20 6.28 -13.45
N PRO A 116 4.62 5.08 -13.68
CA PRO A 116 5.28 3.84 -13.32
C PRO A 116 6.53 3.63 -14.19
N VAL A 117 7.61 3.19 -13.55
CA VAL A 117 8.90 2.86 -14.19
C VAL A 117 9.22 1.38 -14.12
N PHE A 118 8.74 0.69 -13.07
CA PHE A 118 8.78 -0.77 -12.92
C PHE A 118 7.44 -1.27 -12.43
N ALA A 119 7.13 -2.52 -12.76
CA ALA A 119 5.96 -3.21 -12.24
C ALA A 119 6.17 -4.73 -12.26
N GLY A 120 5.54 -5.41 -11.32
CA GLY A 120 5.50 -6.86 -11.28
C GLY A 120 4.77 -7.45 -12.48
N ARG A 121 4.97 -8.74 -12.72
CA ARG A 121 4.27 -9.51 -13.78
C ARG A 121 2.86 -9.89 -13.31
N PHE A 122 2.06 -8.88 -13.00
CA PHE A 122 0.70 -9.04 -12.51
C PHE A 122 -0.13 -9.97 -13.40
N ASN A 123 -0.95 -10.80 -12.79
CA ASN A 123 -1.81 -11.76 -13.46
C ASN A 123 -3.20 -11.86 -12.79
N THR A 124 -4.10 -12.68 -13.34
CA THR A 124 -5.46 -12.84 -12.84
C THR A 124 -5.56 -13.49 -11.46
N LYS A 125 -4.47 -14.05 -10.94
CA LYS A 125 -4.38 -14.57 -9.55
C LYS A 125 -3.86 -13.50 -8.58
N VAL A 126 -3.72 -12.26 -9.05
CA VAL A 126 -3.19 -11.14 -8.26
C VAL A 126 -1.77 -11.41 -7.74
N GLU A 127 -0.99 -12.20 -8.49
CA GLU A 127 0.44 -12.40 -8.22
C GLU A 127 1.24 -11.21 -8.72
N HIS A 128 2.40 -10.95 -8.12
CA HIS A 128 3.32 -9.87 -8.49
C HIS A 128 2.66 -8.48 -8.54
N ASP A 129 1.78 -8.22 -7.58
CA ASP A 129 0.95 -7.01 -7.54
C ASP A 129 1.69 -5.82 -6.91
N TRP A 130 2.71 -5.32 -7.62
CA TRP A 130 3.46 -4.15 -7.20
C TRP A 130 3.84 -3.26 -8.39
N ALA A 131 4.05 -1.97 -8.13
CA ALA A 131 4.54 -1.00 -9.10
C ALA A 131 5.42 0.06 -8.41
N LEU A 132 6.51 0.43 -9.05
CA LEU A 132 7.35 1.54 -8.68
C LEU A 132 7.05 2.72 -9.59
N VAL A 133 6.64 3.83 -9.01
CA VAL A 133 6.25 5.06 -9.68
C VAL A 133 7.32 6.11 -9.48
N ARG A 134 7.86 6.69 -10.56
CA ARG A 134 8.73 7.84 -10.50
C ARG A 134 7.87 9.11 -10.51
N LEU A 135 8.07 9.96 -9.53
CA LEU A 135 7.40 11.27 -9.42
C LEU A 135 8.07 12.30 -10.34
N ASP A 136 7.28 13.25 -10.83
CA ASP A 136 7.78 14.39 -11.62
C ASP A 136 8.58 15.38 -10.73
N GLU A 137 8.35 15.37 -9.41
CA GLU A 137 9.08 16.13 -8.40
C GLU A 137 9.60 15.19 -7.30
N CYS A 138 10.89 15.31 -6.96
CA CYS A 138 11.54 14.46 -5.95
C CYS A 138 11.28 14.97 -4.53
N ILE A 139 10.03 14.91 -4.10
CA ILE A 139 9.59 15.46 -2.80
C ILE A 139 10.15 14.69 -1.61
N GLY A 140 10.57 13.44 -1.78
CA GLY A 140 11.22 12.67 -0.72
C GLY A 140 12.57 13.26 -0.29
N ALA A 141 13.19 14.10 -1.13
CA ALA A 141 14.39 14.86 -0.75
C ALA A 141 14.08 16.02 0.21
N GLN A 142 12.83 16.42 0.36
CA GLN A 142 12.41 17.48 1.27
C GLN A 142 12.37 16.95 2.70
N ALA A 143 12.84 17.75 3.65
CA ALA A 143 12.96 17.37 5.05
C ALA A 143 11.60 17.00 5.70
N GLU A 144 10.50 17.50 5.15
CA GLU A 144 9.14 17.26 5.62
C GLU A 144 8.68 15.84 5.35
N PHE A 145 9.14 15.21 4.26
CA PHE A 145 8.63 13.91 3.82
C PHE A 145 9.64 12.77 4.07
N GLY A 146 10.85 12.85 3.53
CA GLY A 146 11.79 11.74 3.55
C GLY A 146 11.28 10.54 2.74
N TRP A 147 11.82 9.36 3.04
CA TRP A 147 11.38 8.08 2.47
C TRP A 147 11.50 6.95 3.48
N MET A 148 10.81 5.84 3.25
CA MET A 148 10.90 4.62 4.05
C MET A 148 12.00 3.70 3.51
N GLU A 149 12.72 3.04 4.41
CA GLU A 149 13.66 2.01 4.01
C GLU A 149 12.93 0.71 3.68
N LEU A 150 13.44 0.01 2.67
CA LEU A 150 12.99 -1.32 2.27
C LEU A 150 13.96 -2.36 2.84
N HIS A 151 13.42 -3.45 3.38
CA HIS A 151 14.20 -4.57 3.88
C HIS A 151 13.74 -5.88 3.24
N ALA A 152 14.60 -6.47 2.41
CA ALA A 152 14.33 -7.74 1.74
C ALA A 152 14.60 -8.91 2.70
N SER A 153 13.65 -9.17 3.59
CA SER A 153 13.66 -10.38 4.42
C SER A 153 13.28 -11.60 3.60
N ALA A 154 13.93 -12.73 3.85
CA ALA A 154 13.43 -14.01 3.33
C ALA A 154 12.00 -14.25 3.86
N PRO A 155 11.03 -14.61 3.00
CA PRO A 155 9.63 -14.75 3.42
C PRO A 155 9.44 -15.66 4.63
N GLU A 156 10.23 -16.74 4.73
CA GLU A 156 10.20 -17.70 5.84
C GLU A 156 10.59 -17.05 7.17
N SER A 157 11.48 -16.07 7.14
CA SER A 157 11.91 -15.37 8.36
C SER A 157 10.85 -14.39 8.89
N MET A 158 9.84 -14.10 8.09
CA MET A 158 8.73 -13.23 8.51
C MET A 158 7.65 -13.98 9.29
N LEU A 159 7.67 -15.31 9.30
CA LEU A 159 6.65 -16.12 9.99
C LEU A 159 6.65 -15.85 11.50
N GLY A 160 5.47 -15.52 12.03
CA GLY A 160 5.28 -15.18 13.44
C GLY A 160 5.71 -13.77 13.82
N GLN A 161 6.28 -12.99 12.89
CA GLN A 161 6.66 -11.61 13.18
C GLN A 161 5.46 -10.72 13.42
N GLN A 162 5.59 -9.84 14.41
CA GLN A 162 4.69 -8.70 14.61
C GLN A 162 5.12 -7.58 13.66
N VAL A 163 4.13 -7.06 12.96
CA VAL A 163 4.31 -5.97 11.98
C VAL A 163 3.24 -4.90 12.18
N ALA A 164 3.40 -3.76 11.52
CA ALA A 164 2.41 -2.69 11.48
C ALA A 164 1.95 -2.45 10.04
N LEU A 165 0.71 -2.02 9.86
CA LEU A 165 0.17 -1.58 8.57
C LEU A 165 -0.31 -0.14 8.67
N ALA A 166 0.12 0.72 7.75
CA ALA A 166 -0.37 2.07 7.60
C ALA A 166 -1.01 2.30 6.22
N ALA A 167 -2.22 2.85 6.16
CA ALA A 167 -2.97 2.96 4.92
C ALA A 167 -4.05 4.05 4.93
N PHE A 168 -4.67 4.27 3.75
CA PHE A 168 -5.82 5.14 3.53
C PHE A 168 -7.07 4.31 3.16
N PRO A 169 -7.70 3.61 4.11
CA PRO A 169 -8.83 2.74 3.83
C PRO A 169 -10.09 3.54 3.45
N SER A 170 -10.95 2.96 2.60
CA SER A 170 -12.12 3.65 2.04
C SER A 170 -13.31 3.77 2.99
N ASP A 171 -13.34 2.98 4.05
CA ASP A 171 -14.37 3.00 5.10
C ASP A 171 -14.10 4.05 6.19
N ARG A 172 -13.04 4.83 6.03
CA ARG A 172 -12.59 5.89 6.93
C ARG A 172 -12.39 7.21 6.17
N PRO A 173 -12.25 8.35 6.87
CA PRO A 173 -11.89 9.61 6.23
C PRO A 173 -10.64 9.45 5.35
N ARG A 174 -10.78 9.77 4.05
CA ARG A 174 -9.78 9.46 3.01
C ARG A 174 -8.56 10.39 3.00
N ASP A 175 -8.62 11.46 3.76
CA ASP A 175 -7.56 12.43 4.01
C ASP A 175 -6.73 12.10 5.26
N ARG A 176 -7.11 11.02 5.97
CA ARG A 176 -6.48 10.58 7.19
C ARG A 176 -5.75 9.25 7.00
N LEU A 177 -4.53 9.19 7.54
CA LEU A 177 -3.78 7.94 7.63
C LEU A 177 -4.31 7.10 8.81
N TRP A 178 -4.51 5.82 8.59
CA TRP A 178 -4.93 4.85 9.59
C TRP A 178 -3.83 3.82 9.80
N LEU A 179 -3.55 3.52 11.06
CA LEU A 179 -2.49 2.61 11.47
C LEU A 179 -3.08 1.47 12.28
N GLN A 180 -2.69 0.24 11.96
CA GLN A 180 -2.72 -0.86 12.92
C GLN A 180 -1.28 -1.07 13.40
N PRO A 181 -0.98 -0.73 14.68
CA PRO A 181 0.38 -0.72 15.18
C PRO A 181 0.95 -2.13 15.40
N SER A 182 0.07 -3.13 15.54
CA SER A 182 0.47 -4.52 15.73
C SER A 182 -0.51 -5.46 15.05
N CYS A 183 0.01 -6.27 14.15
CA CYS A 183 -0.63 -7.40 13.49
C CYS A 183 0.45 -8.45 13.20
N GLN A 184 0.09 -9.64 12.76
CA GLN A 184 1.04 -10.76 12.65
C GLN A 184 1.08 -11.35 11.25
N VAL A 185 2.26 -11.77 10.83
CA VAL A 185 2.45 -12.65 9.66
C VAL A 185 2.28 -14.09 10.10
N HIS A 186 1.29 -14.79 9.54
CA HIS A 186 0.92 -16.14 9.97
C HIS A 186 1.45 -17.27 9.09
N ALA A 187 1.52 -17.03 7.78
CA ALA A 187 1.88 -18.07 6.81
C ALA A 187 2.46 -17.49 5.52
N LEU A 188 3.04 -18.36 4.71
CA LEU A 188 3.35 -18.08 3.31
C LEU A 188 2.24 -18.61 2.42
N GLN A 189 1.91 -17.89 1.37
CA GLN A 189 1.00 -18.40 0.34
C GLN A 189 1.78 -19.38 -0.56
N THR A 190 1.36 -20.65 -0.55
CA THR A 190 2.02 -21.72 -1.29
C THR A 190 2.21 -21.36 -2.77
N GLY A 191 3.45 -21.51 -3.25
CA GLY A 191 3.82 -21.27 -4.66
C GLY A 191 3.98 -19.80 -5.05
N THR A 192 3.97 -18.88 -4.08
CA THR A 192 4.20 -17.45 -4.31
C THR A 192 5.15 -16.89 -3.24
N ASN A 193 5.68 -15.68 -3.47
CA ASN A 193 6.45 -14.93 -2.48
C ASN A 193 5.56 -14.01 -1.61
N LYS A 194 4.27 -14.34 -1.47
CA LYS A 194 3.34 -13.58 -0.64
C LYS A 194 3.30 -14.12 0.77
N VAL A 195 3.12 -13.22 1.70
CA VAL A 195 2.82 -13.52 3.10
C VAL A 195 1.34 -13.36 3.39
N LEU A 196 0.82 -14.17 4.31
CA LEU A 196 -0.54 -14.11 4.83
C LEU A 196 -0.51 -13.49 6.23
N HIS A 197 -1.37 -12.51 6.47
CA HIS A 197 -1.36 -11.73 7.71
C HIS A 197 -2.77 -11.35 8.18
N ASP A 198 -2.87 -10.91 9.43
CA ASP A 198 -4.12 -10.47 10.06
C ASP A 198 -4.23 -8.94 10.20
N CYS A 199 -3.33 -8.17 9.58
CA CYS A 199 -3.50 -6.73 9.59
C CYS A 199 -4.86 -6.36 8.95
N ALA A 200 -5.58 -5.43 9.57
CA ALA A 200 -6.91 -5.02 9.13
C ALA A 200 -6.88 -4.29 7.79
N VAL A 201 -7.54 -4.85 6.80
CA VAL A 201 -7.51 -4.36 5.41
C VAL A 201 -8.92 -4.08 4.92
N VAL A 202 -9.07 -2.93 4.26
CA VAL A 202 -10.25 -2.52 3.50
C VAL A 202 -9.77 -1.91 2.19
N VAL A 203 -10.63 -1.87 1.16
CA VAL A 203 -10.35 -1.18 -0.12
C VAL A 203 -9.70 0.18 0.14
N GLY A 204 -8.61 0.47 -0.57
CA GLY A 204 -7.78 1.66 -0.37
C GLY A 204 -6.52 1.40 0.47
N ALA A 205 -6.47 0.31 1.25
CA ALA A 205 -5.26 -0.11 1.94
C ALA A 205 -4.21 -0.74 1.00
N SER A 206 -4.63 -1.17 -0.19
CA SER A 206 -3.74 -1.71 -1.23
C SER A 206 -2.55 -0.79 -1.49
N GLY A 207 -1.32 -1.34 -1.47
CA GLY A 207 -0.06 -0.60 -1.59
C GLY A 207 0.43 -0.01 -0.28
N GLY A 208 -0.29 -0.21 0.83
CA GLY A 208 0.16 0.22 2.16
C GLY A 208 1.38 -0.58 2.63
N PRO A 209 2.36 0.09 3.28
CA PRO A 209 3.54 -0.59 3.79
C PRO A 209 3.20 -1.51 4.96
N ILE A 210 3.70 -2.75 4.90
CA ILE A 210 3.85 -3.65 6.03
C ILE A 210 5.23 -3.37 6.62
N ILE A 211 5.25 -2.88 7.84
CA ILE A 211 6.43 -2.34 8.50
C ILE A 211 6.86 -3.28 9.61
N ASP A 212 8.14 -3.66 9.63
CA ASP A 212 8.76 -4.26 10.79
C ASP A 212 9.27 -3.14 11.71
N PRO A 213 8.60 -2.88 12.85
CA PRO A 213 8.96 -1.81 13.75
C PRO A 213 10.16 -2.16 14.65
N TYR A 214 10.57 -3.42 14.69
CA TYR A 214 11.64 -3.93 15.57
C TYR A 214 13.02 -3.92 14.91
N GLN A 215 13.11 -3.57 13.63
CA GLN A 215 14.39 -3.30 13.00
C GLN A 215 15.05 -2.07 13.66
N ARG A 216 16.38 -2.03 13.65
CA ARG A 216 17.14 -0.85 14.14
C ARG A 216 16.64 0.46 13.52
N VAL A 217 16.25 0.41 12.26
CA VAL A 217 15.49 1.43 11.54
C VAL A 217 14.22 0.74 11.08
N PRO A 218 13.01 1.15 11.53
CA PRO A 218 11.76 0.58 11.06
C PRO A 218 11.72 0.55 9.54
N SER A 219 11.53 -0.63 8.98
CA SER A 219 11.67 -0.86 7.54
C SER A 219 10.44 -1.55 6.99
N VAL A 220 10.12 -1.26 5.73
CA VAL A 220 9.05 -1.96 5.01
C VAL A 220 9.58 -3.31 4.55
N VAL A 221 8.87 -4.38 4.91
CA VAL A 221 9.19 -5.77 4.57
C VAL A 221 8.26 -6.36 3.50
N ALA A 222 7.06 -5.77 3.35
CA ALA A 222 6.08 -6.14 2.33
C ALA A 222 5.12 -4.98 2.03
N ILE A 223 4.30 -5.12 0.99
CA ILE A 223 3.21 -4.19 0.67
C ILE A 223 1.88 -4.95 0.66
N GLN A 224 0.87 -4.37 1.30
CA GLN A 224 -0.50 -4.91 1.30
C GLN A 224 -1.03 -5.01 -0.13
N CYS A 225 -1.58 -6.16 -0.55
CA CYS A 225 -2.09 -6.30 -1.90
C CYS A 225 -3.54 -6.77 -2.00
N GLY A 226 -4.03 -7.63 -1.11
CA GLY A 226 -5.39 -8.16 -1.22
C GLY A 226 -5.75 -9.09 -0.08
N GLU A 227 -6.74 -9.95 -0.32
CA GLU A 227 -7.18 -11.00 0.60
C GLU A 227 -7.42 -12.31 -0.16
N LEU A 228 -7.38 -13.45 0.55
CA LEU A 228 -7.71 -14.75 -0.05
C LEU A 228 -9.21 -14.87 -0.33
N ASN A 229 -10.03 -14.50 0.63
CA ASN A 229 -11.48 -14.40 0.51
C ASN A 229 -11.96 -13.22 1.33
N SER A 230 -13.03 -12.55 0.91
CA SER A 230 -13.60 -11.43 1.64
C SER A 230 -14.71 -11.86 2.59
N THR A 231 -14.67 -11.38 3.84
CA THR A 231 -15.75 -11.54 4.82
C THR A 231 -16.78 -10.42 4.77
N ARG A 232 -16.48 -9.32 4.11
CA ARG A 232 -17.29 -8.10 4.05
C ARG A 232 -17.51 -7.41 5.39
N GLY A 233 -16.60 -7.60 6.35
CA GLY A 233 -16.74 -6.96 7.65
C GLY A 233 -15.70 -7.36 8.69
N LEU A 234 -16.01 -7.05 9.94
CA LEU A 234 -15.21 -7.42 11.09
C LEU A 234 -15.31 -8.92 11.34
N VAL A 235 -14.17 -9.56 11.51
CA VAL A 235 -14.02 -10.98 11.86
C VAL A 235 -13.54 -11.07 13.30
N ALA A 236 -14.20 -11.89 14.13
CA ALA A 236 -13.88 -11.99 15.54
C ALA A 236 -12.46 -12.52 15.81
N GLU A 237 -11.99 -13.44 14.98
CA GLU A 237 -10.68 -14.07 15.11
C GLU A 237 -10.05 -14.28 13.73
N TYR A 238 -8.71 -14.39 13.69
CA TYR A 238 -8.01 -14.73 12.46
C TYR A 238 -8.41 -16.12 11.97
N ASP A 239 -8.78 -16.18 10.70
CA ASP A 239 -9.06 -17.43 9.97
C ASP A 239 -8.22 -17.43 8.69
N PRO A 240 -7.31 -18.41 8.48
CA PRO A 240 -6.44 -18.44 7.32
C PRO A 240 -7.18 -18.45 5.97
N ARG A 241 -8.46 -18.85 5.94
CA ARG A 241 -9.29 -18.80 4.73
C ARG A 241 -9.58 -17.36 4.29
N TYR A 242 -9.51 -16.41 5.21
CA TYR A 242 -9.78 -14.99 5.01
C TYR A 242 -8.53 -14.13 5.21
N ALA A 243 -7.35 -14.74 5.30
CA ALA A 243 -6.10 -14.02 5.47
C ALA A 243 -5.94 -12.89 4.45
N ASN A 244 -5.43 -11.77 4.89
CA ASN A 244 -4.96 -10.73 4.01
C ASN A 244 -3.60 -11.10 3.45
N THR A 245 -3.25 -10.57 2.28
CA THR A 245 -2.04 -10.96 1.54
C THR A 245 -1.16 -9.75 1.26
N ALA A 246 0.16 -9.95 1.34
CA ALA A 246 1.14 -8.92 1.00
C ALA A 246 2.25 -9.47 0.12
N VAL A 247 2.72 -8.66 -0.82
CA VAL A 247 3.90 -8.93 -1.66
C VAL A 247 5.14 -8.52 -0.90
N THR A 248 6.13 -9.40 -0.79
CA THR A 248 7.36 -9.12 -0.04
C THR A 248 8.30 -8.17 -0.79
N VAL A 249 9.13 -7.43 -0.06
CA VAL A 249 10.20 -6.62 -0.66
C VAL A 249 11.22 -7.50 -1.36
N ALA A 250 11.47 -8.72 -0.87
CA ALA A 250 12.35 -9.69 -1.53
C ALA A 250 11.89 -9.96 -2.97
N GLU A 251 10.58 -10.20 -3.19
CA GLU A 251 10.04 -10.39 -4.55
C GLU A 251 10.25 -9.16 -5.44
N ILE A 252 10.07 -7.96 -4.89
CA ILE A 252 10.23 -6.70 -5.64
C ILE A 252 11.68 -6.57 -6.14
N PHE A 253 12.65 -6.91 -5.30
CA PHE A 253 14.08 -6.84 -5.61
C PHE A 253 14.58 -7.97 -6.52
N GLU A 254 13.80 -9.04 -6.75
CA GLU A 254 14.08 -9.99 -7.83
C GLU A 254 14.00 -9.36 -9.23
N THR A 255 13.38 -8.19 -9.36
CA THR A 255 13.30 -7.48 -10.62
C THR A 255 14.57 -6.66 -10.86
N GLU A 256 15.32 -7.05 -11.90
CA GLU A 256 16.56 -6.38 -12.31
C GLU A 256 16.38 -4.87 -12.47
N GLY A 257 17.30 -4.09 -11.90
CA GLY A 257 17.35 -2.64 -12.01
C GLY A 257 16.53 -1.88 -10.96
N VAL A 258 15.67 -2.53 -10.17
CA VAL A 258 14.86 -1.84 -9.14
C VAL A 258 15.76 -1.34 -8.01
N GLU A 259 16.57 -2.21 -7.43
CA GLU A 259 17.45 -1.87 -6.31
C GLU A 259 18.49 -0.81 -6.71
N GLU A 260 19.10 -0.98 -7.88
CA GLU A 260 20.06 -0.04 -8.45
C GLU A 260 19.44 1.34 -8.70
N THR A 261 18.20 1.38 -9.20
CA THR A 261 17.47 2.63 -9.44
C THR A 261 17.25 3.39 -8.14
N LEU A 262 16.79 2.69 -7.08
CA LEU A 262 16.56 3.30 -5.78
C LEU A 262 17.87 3.75 -5.13
N ALA A 263 18.93 2.96 -5.23
CA ALA A 263 20.25 3.31 -4.71
C ALA A 263 20.85 4.54 -5.41
N ALA A 264 20.75 4.58 -6.74
CA ALA A 264 21.21 5.72 -7.53
C ALA A 264 20.44 7.00 -7.21
N ASP A 265 19.12 6.91 -7.03
CA ASP A 265 18.29 8.05 -6.65
C ASP A 265 18.66 8.56 -5.25
N LYS A 266 18.79 7.67 -4.27
CA LYS A 266 19.25 8.04 -2.92
C LYS A 266 20.64 8.68 -2.93
N ALA A 267 21.58 8.16 -3.73
CA ALA A 267 22.92 8.69 -3.85
C ALA A 267 22.95 10.11 -4.45
N ALA A 268 22.07 10.38 -5.43
CA ALA A 268 21.99 11.68 -6.11
C ALA A 268 21.56 12.82 -5.16
N PHE A 269 20.79 12.52 -4.12
CA PHE A 269 20.28 13.50 -3.15
C PHE A 269 21.02 13.46 -1.79
N GLY A 270 21.96 12.54 -1.62
CA GLY A 270 22.68 12.32 -0.36
C GLY A 270 21.87 11.51 0.65
N ALA A 271 22.53 10.58 1.33
CA ALA A 271 21.91 9.60 2.25
C ALA A 271 21.40 10.20 3.59
N THR A 272 21.27 11.52 3.70
CA THR A 272 21.17 12.25 4.98
C THR A 272 19.75 12.34 5.57
N ASN A 273 18.70 11.84 4.89
CA ASN A 273 17.34 12.03 5.40
C ASN A 273 17.03 11.31 6.71
N TRP A 274 17.71 10.19 7.00
CA TRP A 274 17.50 9.44 8.25
C TRP A 274 18.23 10.03 9.46
N ALA A 275 19.26 10.86 9.27
CA ALA A 275 19.91 11.55 10.38
C ALA A 275 18.98 12.53 11.13
N LEU A 276 17.83 12.84 10.56
CA LEU A 276 16.80 13.70 11.18
C LEU A 276 15.68 12.91 11.87
N TRP A 277 15.68 11.57 11.76
CA TRP A 277 14.71 10.72 12.42
C TRP A 277 15.27 10.23 13.76
N THR A 278 14.83 10.81 14.84
CA THR A 278 14.97 10.25 16.17
C THR A 278 13.76 9.32 16.40
N PRO A 279 13.99 8.02 16.71
CA PRO A 279 12.88 7.18 17.16
C PRO A 279 12.19 7.87 18.33
N PRO A 280 10.86 7.87 18.40
CA PRO A 280 10.20 8.24 19.63
C PRO A 280 10.78 7.34 20.74
N ASP A 281 11.11 7.96 21.90
CA ASP A 281 11.51 7.21 23.08
C ASP A 281 10.35 6.30 23.48
N TYR A 282 10.38 5.06 23.03
CA TYR A 282 9.51 4.00 23.55
C TYR A 282 10.07 3.53 24.90
N SER A 283 10.05 4.42 25.89
CA SER A 283 10.14 4.00 27.28
C SER A 283 8.76 3.49 27.70
N TYR A 284 8.54 2.18 27.57
CA TYR A 284 7.42 1.46 28.20
C TYR A 284 7.73 1.21 29.68
#